data_6da6f86ba232511a0a5aa038dc3cc7f3
#
_entry.id   6da6f86ba232511a0a5aa038dc3cc7f3
#
_cell.length_a   1.000
_cell.length_b   1.000
_cell.length_c   1.000
_cell.angle_alpha   90.00
_cell.angle_beta   90.00
_cell.angle_gamma   90.00
#
_symmetry.space_group_name_H-M   'P 1'
#
loop_
_entity.id
_entity.type
_entity.pdbx_description
1 polymer ?
#
loop_
_entity_poly.entity_id
_entity_poly.type
_entity_poly.pdbx_seq_one_letter_code
_entity_poly.pdbx_strand_id
1 'polypeptide(L)'
;MKDNFYITTPIYYPSAKPHMGHAYSSIVADFFARLKRIQGHKVFFLTGTDEHGQKIQRAAEKSNKDPLKFCDEISKTFRNLSSLLNLSNDDFIRTTEKRHASAVTNLWNILEKKKEIYLSKYSGWYSVSDEAFYNEDEIEDLEGKKISKSSGSPVEWVEEESYFFKLSKWQEPLLKFYSEN
;
A
#
# COMPACT_ATOMS: atom_id res chain seq x y z
N MET A 1 28.51 4.31 -17.86
CA MET A 1 27.04 4.17 -18.09
C MET A 1 26.38 4.89 -16.92
N LYS A 2 25.38 5.73 -17.16
CA LYS A 2 24.64 6.35 -16.05
C LYS A 2 23.78 5.30 -15.34
N ASP A 3 23.60 5.45 -14.02
CA ASP A 3 22.99 4.46 -13.16
C ASP A 3 21.51 4.21 -13.50
N ASN A 4 20.99 3.07 -13.08
CA ASN A 4 19.56 2.77 -13.13
C ASN A 4 18.82 3.70 -12.17
N PHE A 5 17.65 4.17 -12.58
CA PHE A 5 16.77 4.98 -11.75
C PHE A 5 15.39 4.32 -11.68
N TYR A 6 14.96 3.98 -10.49
CA TYR A 6 13.66 3.38 -10.23
C TYR A 6 12.78 4.38 -9.48
N ILE A 7 11.56 4.58 -9.96
CA ILE A 7 10.58 5.48 -9.33
C ILE A 7 9.21 4.83 -9.31
N THR A 8 8.49 5.02 -8.21
CA THR A 8 7.12 4.54 -8.06
C THR A 8 6.20 5.65 -7.59
N THR A 9 4.91 5.54 -7.90
CA THR A 9 3.87 6.19 -7.12
C THR A 9 3.49 5.30 -5.93
N PRO A 10 2.77 5.82 -4.91
CA PRO A 10 1.93 4.95 -4.09
C PRO A 10 1.00 4.14 -4.99
N ILE A 11 0.77 2.87 -4.66
CA ILE A 11 -0.27 2.09 -5.34
C ILE A 11 -1.63 2.54 -4.79
N TYR A 12 -2.61 2.70 -5.67
CA TYR A 12 -3.87 3.34 -5.35
C TYR A 12 -4.94 2.34 -4.94
N TYR A 13 -5.69 2.63 -3.88
CA TYR A 13 -6.87 1.84 -3.51
C TYR A 13 -7.99 2.03 -4.54
N PRO A 14 -8.40 0.98 -5.28
CA PRO A 14 -9.48 1.07 -6.24
C PRO A 14 -10.85 0.92 -5.55
N SER A 15 -11.08 1.61 -4.43
CA SER A 15 -12.39 1.69 -3.76
C SER A 15 -13.35 2.68 -4.44
N ALA A 16 -12.81 3.58 -5.25
CA ALA A 16 -13.53 4.55 -6.06
C ALA A 16 -12.72 4.95 -7.29
N LYS A 17 -13.34 5.76 -8.19
CA LYS A 17 -12.64 6.34 -9.35
C LYS A 17 -11.49 7.26 -8.93
N PRO A 18 -10.47 7.45 -9.79
CA PRO A 18 -9.38 8.38 -9.52
C PRO A 18 -9.87 9.81 -9.25
N HIS A 19 -9.13 10.54 -8.44
CA HIS A 19 -9.33 11.96 -8.16
C HIS A 19 -8.02 12.75 -8.31
N MET A 20 -8.07 14.07 -8.11
CA MET A 20 -6.92 14.96 -8.30
C MET A 20 -5.67 14.58 -7.51
N GLY A 21 -5.82 13.99 -6.31
CA GLY A 21 -4.67 13.52 -5.51
C GLY A 21 -3.88 12.42 -6.23
N HIS A 22 -4.59 11.47 -6.86
CA HIS A 22 -3.94 10.42 -7.67
C HIS A 22 -3.23 11.01 -8.90
N ALA A 23 -3.89 11.97 -9.59
CA ALA A 23 -3.29 12.66 -10.73
C ALA A 23 -2.02 13.41 -10.32
N TYR A 24 -2.05 14.11 -9.19
CA TYR A 24 -0.92 14.87 -8.67
C TYR A 24 0.30 13.95 -8.42
N SER A 25 0.13 12.87 -7.66
CA SER A 25 1.22 11.93 -7.37
C SER A 25 1.80 11.33 -8.65
N SER A 26 0.94 10.98 -9.62
CA SER A 26 1.35 10.40 -10.89
C SER A 26 2.15 11.40 -11.74
N ILE A 27 1.70 12.66 -11.83
CA ILE A 27 2.37 13.70 -12.62
C ILE A 27 3.73 14.03 -12.02
N VAL A 28 3.84 14.13 -10.69
CA VAL A 28 5.12 14.39 -10.01
C VAL A 28 6.12 13.26 -10.28
N ALA A 29 5.70 12.00 -10.16
CA ALA A 29 6.57 10.86 -10.48
C ALA A 29 6.97 10.84 -11.97
N ASP A 30 6.03 11.13 -12.87
CA ASP A 30 6.29 11.19 -14.31
C ASP A 30 7.28 12.32 -14.67
N PHE A 31 7.19 13.46 -14.02
CA PHE A 31 8.15 14.54 -14.19
C PHE A 31 9.58 14.07 -13.89
N PHE A 32 9.79 13.43 -12.75
CA PHE A 32 11.12 12.91 -12.38
C PHE A 32 11.57 11.78 -13.32
N ALA A 33 10.68 10.87 -13.71
CA ALA A 33 11.00 9.81 -14.65
C ALA A 33 11.49 10.39 -15.99
N ARG A 34 10.79 11.37 -16.54
CA ARG A 34 11.18 12.06 -17.79
C ARG A 34 12.49 12.82 -17.64
N LEU A 35 12.63 13.59 -16.54
CA LEU A 35 13.88 14.32 -16.26
C LEU A 35 15.09 13.36 -16.22
N LYS A 36 14.97 12.24 -15.54
CA LYS A 36 16.03 11.25 -15.44
C LYS A 36 16.34 10.59 -16.78
N ARG A 37 15.34 10.32 -17.62
CA ARG A 37 15.54 9.85 -18.99
C ARG A 37 16.31 10.86 -19.85
N ILE A 38 15.94 12.15 -19.78
CA ILE A 38 16.65 13.24 -20.47
C ILE A 38 18.11 13.33 -19.98
N GLN A 39 18.35 13.12 -18.70
CA GLN A 39 19.70 13.07 -18.13
C GLN A 39 20.50 11.81 -18.56
N GLY A 40 19.88 10.88 -19.28
CA GLY A 40 20.50 9.66 -19.81
C GLY A 40 20.54 8.48 -18.83
N HIS A 41 19.75 8.49 -17.77
CA HIS A 41 19.57 7.32 -16.91
C HIS A 41 18.66 6.27 -17.56
N LYS A 42 18.88 5.00 -17.23
CA LYS A 42 17.92 3.94 -17.52
C LYS A 42 16.84 3.96 -16.46
N VAL A 43 15.65 4.43 -16.81
CA VAL A 43 14.54 4.62 -15.86
C VAL A 43 13.54 3.49 -15.96
N PHE A 44 13.04 3.04 -14.79
CA PHE A 44 11.85 2.20 -14.69
C PHE A 44 10.85 2.90 -13.76
N PHE A 45 9.69 3.28 -14.30
CA PHE A 45 8.62 3.94 -13.59
C PHE A 45 7.43 3.00 -13.42
N LEU A 46 7.10 2.66 -12.17
CA LEU A 46 6.02 1.77 -11.81
C LEU A 46 4.89 2.53 -11.10
N THR A 47 3.66 2.23 -11.47
CA THR A 47 2.44 2.61 -10.73
C THR A 47 1.51 1.40 -10.65
N GLY A 48 0.37 1.53 -9.97
CA GLY A 48 -0.55 0.40 -9.85
C GLY A 48 -1.70 0.61 -8.89
N THR A 49 -2.39 -0.50 -8.59
CA THR A 49 -3.50 -0.53 -7.64
C THR A 49 -3.30 -1.54 -6.53
N ASP A 50 -3.67 -1.15 -5.30
CA ASP A 50 -3.73 -2.00 -4.12
C ASP A 50 -5.16 -2.54 -3.95
N GLU A 51 -5.34 -3.82 -4.19
CA GLU A 51 -6.66 -4.44 -4.41
C GLU A 51 -7.11 -5.35 -3.28
N HIS A 52 -6.46 -5.30 -2.13
CA HIS A 52 -6.81 -6.08 -0.95
C HIS A 52 -7.37 -5.22 0.18
N GLY A 53 -7.95 -5.88 1.19
CA GLY A 53 -8.41 -5.24 2.41
C GLY A 53 -9.93 -5.01 2.46
N GLN A 54 -10.40 -4.71 3.67
CA GLN A 54 -11.83 -4.58 3.97
C GLN A 54 -12.51 -3.41 3.24
N LYS A 55 -11.77 -2.33 2.94
CA LYS A 55 -12.33 -1.19 2.19
C LYS A 55 -12.78 -1.60 0.79
N ILE A 56 -11.98 -2.43 0.11
CA ILE A 56 -12.32 -2.97 -1.22
C ILE A 56 -13.52 -3.89 -1.12
N GLN A 57 -13.53 -4.81 -0.15
CA GLN A 57 -14.66 -5.72 0.06
C GLN A 57 -15.95 -4.95 0.29
N ARG A 58 -15.97 -3.98 1.20
CA ARG A 58 -17.14 -3.15 1.49
C ARG A 58 -17.60 -2.33 0.28
N ALA A 59 -16.68 -1.83 -0.53
CA ALA A 59 -17.03 -1.08 -1.75
C ALA A 59 -17.65 -2.00 -2.81
N ALA A 60 -17.14 -3.21 -2.97
CA ALA A 60 -17.68 -4.22 -3.85
C ALA A 60 -19.09 -4.66 -3.41
N GLU A 61 -19.29 -4.93 -2.11
CA GLU A 61 -20.59 -5.28 -1.52
C GLU A 61 -21.63 -4.17 -1.75
N LYS A 62 -21.27 -2.91 -1.49
CA LYS A 62 -22.16 -1.75 -1.78
C LYS A 62 -22.54 -1.64 -3.26
N SER A 63 -21.69 -2.14 -4.13
CA SER A 63 -21.91 -2.17 -5.59
C SER A 63 -22.58 -3.48 -6.05
N ASN A 64 -22.88 -4.38 -5.13
CA ASN A 64 -23.41 -5.73 -5.39
C ASN A 64 -22.55 -6.52 -6.39
N LYS A 65 -21.22 -6.47 -6.21
CA LYS A 65 -20.25 -7.11 -7.09
C LYS A 65 -19.29 -7.99 -6.31
N ASP A 66 -18.78 -9.01 -7.00
CA ASP A 66 -17.59 -9.75 -6.55
C ASP A 66 -16.39 -8.82 -6.43
N PRO A 67 -15.58 -8.90 -5.36
CA PRO A 67 -14.44 -8.00 -5.11
C PRO A 67 -13.45 -7.94 -6.27
N LEU A 68 -13.10 -9.08 -6.87
CA LEU A 68 -12.14 -9.09 -7.99
C LEU A 68 -12.71 -8.43 -9.24
N LYS A 69 -13.98 -8.68 -9.57
CA LYS A 69 -14.67 -8.02 -10.69
C LYS A 69 -14.78 -6.52 -10.47
N PHE A 70 -15.06 -6.10 -9.23
CA PHE A 70 -15.07 -4.69 -8.86
C PHE A 70 -13.69 -4.06 -9.08
N CYS A 71 -12.63 -4.69 -8.60
CA CYS A 71 -11.26 -4.24 -8.83
C CYS A 71 -10.90 -4.20 -10.33
N ASP A 72 -11.34 -5.18 -11.12
CA ASP A 72 -11.12 -5.19 -12.57
C ASP A 72 -11.72 -3.98 -13.28
N GLU A 73 -12.88 -3.52 -12.84
CA GLU A 73 -13.53 -2.35 -13.41
C GLU A 73 -12.86 -1.04 -12.96
N ILE A 74 -12.59 -0.92 -11.66
CA ILE A 74 -12.05 0.33 -11.12
C ILE A 74 -10.59 0.52 -11.52
N SER A 75 -9.76 -0.52 -11.50
CA SER A 75 -8.35 -0.41 -11.92
C SER A 75 -8.19 0.01 -13.39
N LYS A 76 -9.15 -0.33 -14.27
CA LYS A 76 -9.20 0.21 -15.63
C LYS A 76 -9.30 1.74 -15.66
N THR A 77 -10.00 2.34 -14.70
CA THR A 77 -10.12 3.81 -14.64
C THR A 77 -8.78 4.47 -14.27
N PHE A 78 -7.96 3.79 -13.43
CA PHE A 78 -6.60 4.24 -13.12
C PHE A 78 -5.65 4.08 -14.31
N ARG A 79 -5.74 2.97 -15.06
CA ARG A 79 -5.00 2.80 -16.31
C ARG A 79 -5.38 3.88 -17.34
N ASN A 80 -6.68 4.20 -17.46
CA ASN A 80 -7.15 5.26 -18.34
C ASN A 80 -6.64 6.63 -17.91
N LEU A 81 -6.51 6.90 -16.60
CA LEU A 81 -5.91 8.13 -16.08
C LEU A 81 -4.46 8.27 -16.56
N SER A 82 -3.67 7.19 -16.53
CA SER A 82 -2.30 7.19 -17.04
C SER A 82 -2.25 7.58 -18.53
N SER A 83 -3.16 7.04 -19.33
CA SER A 83 -3.25 7.38 -20.75
C SER A 83 -3.72 8.82 -20.96
N LEU A 84 -4.73 9.28 -20.21
CA LEU A 84 -5.28 10.62 -20.31
C LEU A 84 -4.25 11.71 -19.97
N LEU A 85 -3.41 11.45 -18.96
CA LEU A 85 -2.35 12.36 -18.52
C LEU A 85 -1.04 12.17 -19.28
N ASN A 86 -1.01 11.26 -20.27
CA ASN A 86 0.19 10.92 -21.04
C ASN A 86 1.39 10.56 -20.14
N LEU A 87 1.13 9.77 -19.10
CA LEU A 87 2.19 9.32 -18.19
C LEU A 87 3.13 8.32 -18.88
N SER A 88 4.40 8.40 -18.55
CA SER A 88 5.45 7.56 -19.14
C SER A 88 5.80 6.33 -18.28
N ASN A 89 4.87 5.84 -17.48
CA ASN A 89 5.08 4.65 -16.69
C ASN A 89 5.33 3.42 -17.56
N ASP A 90 6.36 2.66 -17.18
CA ASP A 90 6.78 1.45 -17.92
C ASP A 90 5.89 0.25 -17.59
N ASP A 91 5.29 0.24 -16.39
CA ASP A 91 4.42 -0.84 -15.97
C ASP A 91 3.30 -0.33 -15.04
N PHE A 92 2.25 -1.14 -14.93
CA PHE A 92 1.13 -0.94 -14.03
C PHE A 92 0.85 -2.26 -13.31
N ILE A 93 1.18 -2.35 -12.02
CA ILE A 93 1.00 -3.54 -11.21
C ILE A 93 -0.36 -3.53 -10.50
N ARG A 94 -0.99 -4.71 -10.42
CA ARG A 94 -2.15 -4.96 -9.57
C ARG A 94 -1.75 -5.98 -8.51
N THR A 95 -2.08 -5.75 -7.25
CA THR A 95 -1.71 -6.68 -6.18
C THR A 95 -2.41 -8.04 -6.29
N THR A 96 -3.49 -8.13 -7.08
CA THR A 96 -4.18 -9.39 -7.42
C THR A 96 -3.57 -10.17 -8.59
N GLU A 97 -2.58 -9.61 -9.31
CA GLU A 97 -1.93 -10.32 -10.40
C GLU A 97 -1.05 -11.47 -9.90
N LYS A 98 -1.04 -12.58 -10.66
CA LYS A 98 -0.21 -13.75 -10.36
C LYS A 98 1.27 -13.41 -10.15
N ARG A 99 1.82 -12.51 -10.96
CA ARG A 99 3.23 -12.11 -10.84
C ARG A 99 3.51 -11.42 -9.51
N HIS A 100 2.58 -10.59 -9.01
CA HIS A 100 2.69 -9.97 -7.69
C HIS A 100 2.60 -11.03 -6.59
N ALA A 101 1.56 -11.87 -6.61
CA ALA A 101 1.39 -12.94 -5.64
C ALA A 101 2.63 -13.87 -5.59
N SER A 102 3.19 -14.24 -6.74
CA SER A 102 4.40 -15.06 -6.80
C SER A 102 5.62 -14.37 -6.18
N ALA A 103 5.80 -13.07 -6.41
CA ALA A 103 6.89 -12.30 -5.83
C ALA A 103 6.75 -12.21 -4.29
N VAL A 104 5.55 -11.91 -3.80
CA VAL A 104 5.24 -11.84 -2.36
C VAL A 104 5.48 -13.20 -1.70
N THR A 105 4.95 -14.28 -2.26
CA THR A 105 5.14 -15.64 -1.74
C THR A 105 6.62 -16.03 -1.69
N ASN A 106 7.38 -15.69 -2.72
CA ASN A 106 8.82 -15.97 -2.74
C ASN A 106 9.58 -15.21 -1.66
N LEU A 107 9.29 -13.91 -1.48
CA LEU A 107 9.88 -13.10 -0.41
C LEU A 107 9.50 -13.64 0.97
N TRP A 108 8.22 -13.99 1.17
CA TRP A 108 7.75 -14.61 2.40
C TRP A 108 8.55 -15.88 2.75
N ASN A 109 8.67 -16.79 1.81
CA ASN A 109 9.40 -18.05 2.01
C ASN A 109 10.87 -17.82 2.36
N ILE A 110 11.50 -16.78 1.78
CA ILE A 110 12.88 -16.42 2.12
C ILE A 110 12.97 -15.91 3.57
N LEU A 111 12.05 -15.04 3.99
CA LEU A 111 12.04 -14.47 5.34
C LEU A 111 11.69 -15.52 6.39
N GLU A 112 10.77 -16.43 6.09
CA GLU A 112 10.41 -17.55 6.96
C GLU A 112 11.58 -18.49 7.16
N LYS A 113 12.28 -18.91 6.10
CA LYS A 113 13.51 -19.73 6.18
C LYS A 113 14.59 -19.05 7.01
N LYS A 114 14.68 -17.72 6.95
CA LYS A 114 15.62 -16.92 7.77
C LYS A 114 15.14 -16.73 9.21
N LYS A 115 13.94 -17.22 9.56
CA LYS A 115 13.29 -17.03 10.87
C LYS A 115 13.09 -15.54 11.22
N GLU A 116 12.88 -14.72 10.23
CA GLU A 116 12.58 -13.29 10.40
C GLU A 116 11.07 -13.04 10.63
N ILE A 117 10.23 -14.03 10.32
CA ILE A 117 8.78 -14.01 10.55
C ILE A 117 8.45 -15.01 11.66
N TYR A 118 7.51 -14.66 12.51
CA TYR A 118 7.01 -15.52 13.59
C TYR A 118 5.51 -15.30 13.80
N LEU A 119 4.81 -16.36 14.21
CA LEU A 119 3.41 -16.31 14.57
C LEU A 119 3.26 -15.80 16.01
N SER A 120 2.34 -14.88 16.25
CA SER A 120 2.01 -14.38 17.58
C SER A 120 0.57 -13.88 17.60
N LYS A 121 0.07 -13.55 18.78
CA LYS A 121 -1.23 -12.91 18.96
C LYS A 121 -1.03 -11.41 19.10
N TYR A 122 -1.90 -10.66 18.47
CA TYR A 122 -2.02 -9.23 18.65
C TYR A 122 -3.42 -8.90 19.16
N SER A 123 -3.50 -8.01 20.13
CA SER A 123 -4.77 -7.47 20.61
C SER A 123 -4.66 -5.96 20.79
N GLY A 124 -5.70 -5.24 20.45
CA GLY A 124 -5.73 -3.80 20.55
C GLY A 124 -7.02 -3.18 20.01
N TRP A 125 -7.15 -1.88 20.19
CA TRP A 125 -8.25 -1.11 19.64
C TRP A 125 -7.99 -0.83 18.16
N TYR A 126 -8.84 -1.34 17.29
CA TYR A 126 -8.69 -1.23 15.84
C TYR A 126 -9.79 -0.37 15.23
N SER A 127 -9.41 0.58 14.39
CA SER A 127 -10.35 1.32 13.55
C SER A 127 -10.32 0.79 12.12
N VAL A 128 -11.46 0.29 11.67
CA VAL A 128 -11.61 -0.20 10.29
C VAL A 128 -11.54 0.94 9.26
N SER A 129 -12.00 2.15 9.63
CA SER A 129 -11.94 3.30 8.73
C SER A 129 -10.53 3.85 8.54
N ASP A 130 -9.72 3.83 9.61
CA ASP A 130 -8.36 4.33 9.60
C ASP A 130 -7.34 3.25 9.23
N GLU A 131 -7.79 1.97 9.26
CA GLU A 131 -6.93 0.79 9.08
C GLU A 131 -5.73 0.79 10.04
N ALA A 132 -5.98 1.20 11.29
CA ALA A 132 -4.94 1.40 12.30
C ALA A 132 -5.36 0.86 13.66
N PHE A 133 -4.37 0.40 14.41
CA PHE A 133 -4.50 0.10 15.83
C PHE A 133 -4.13 1.32 16.66
N TYR A 134 -4.81 1.47 17.80
CA TYR A 134 -4.64 2.56 18.75
C TYR A 134 -4.34 2.02 20.14
N ASN A 135 -3.47 2.71 20.87
CA ASN A 135 -3.23 2.45 22.28
C ASN A 135 -4.38 3.03 23.15
N GLU A 136 -4.47 2.60 24.39
CA GLU A 136 -5.52 3.07 25.33
C GLU A 136 -5.52 4.61 25.53
N ASP A 137 -4.34 5.23 25.51
CA ASP A 137 -4.18 6.68 25.65
C ASP A 137 -4.60 7.47 24.41
N GLU A 138 -4.72 6.83 23.26
CA GLU A 138 -5.18 7.41 22.00
C GLU A 138 -6.69 7.30 21.80
N ILE A 139 -7.42 6.73 22.77
CA ILE A 139 -8.86 6.47 22.70
C ILE A 139 -9.60 7.35 23.70
N GLU A 140 -10.81 7.70 23.34
CA GLU A 140 -11.78 8.36 24.25
C GLU A 140 -13.16 7.70 24.13
N ASP A 141 -13.96 7.87 25.16
CA ASP A 141 -15.36 7.43 25.16
C ASP A 141 -16.26 8.62 24.82
N LEU A 142 -16.99 8.51 23.73
CA LEU A 142 -17.96 9.50 23.31
C LEU A 142 -19.34 8.85 23.28
N GLU A 143 -20.20 9.22 24.24
CA GLU A 143 -21.58 8.72 24.36
C GLU A 143 -21.67 7.18 24.41
N GLY A 144 -20.74 6.52 25.12
CA GLY A 144 -20.68 5.06 25.23
C GLY A 144 -20.07 4.33 24.04
N LYS A 145 -19.46 5.07 23.13
CA LYS A 145 -18.69 4.50 22.01
C LYS A 145 -17.22 4.89 22.12
N LYS A 146 -16.35 3.91 21.97
CA LYS A 146 -14.91 4.18 21.91
C LYS A 146 -14.54 4.68 20.53
N ILE A 147 -13.81 5.80 20.48
CA ILE A 147 -13.35 6.45 19.28
C ILE A 147 -11.87 6.81 19.39
N SER A 148 -11.20 6.92 18.26
CA SER A 148 -9.84 7.46 18.18
C SER A 148 -9.85 8.97 18.41
N LYS A 149 -9.02 9.47 19.30
CA LYS A 149 -8.85 10.92 19.56
C LYS A 149 -8.38 11.69 18.34
N SER A 150 -7.59 11.04 17.47
CA SER A 150 -6.97 11.72 16.32
C SER A 150 -7.91 11.86 15.12
N SER A 151 -8.76 10.86 14.86
CA SER A 151 -9.62 10.82 13.69
C SER A 151 -11.11 10.92 14.00
N GLY A 152 -11.51 10.69 15.27
CA GLY A 152 -12.92 10.55 15.65
C GLY A 152 -13.57 9.24 15.16
N SER A 153 -12.78 8.34 14.58
CA SER A 153 -13.27 7.09 14.03
C SER A 153 -13.60 6.08 15.12
N PRO A 154 -14.70 5.31 14.97
CA PRO A 154 -15.02 4.23 15.89
C PRO A 154 -13.91 3.18 15.94
N VAL A 155 -13.61 2.69 17.14
CA VAL A 155 -12.66 1.61 17.37
C VAL A 155 -13.35 0.44 18.07
N GLU A 156 -12.90 -0.77 17.77
CA GLU A 156 -13.35 -2.00 18.39
C GLU A 156 -12.16 -2.81 18.90
N TRP A 157 -12.35 -3.55 19.99
CA TRP A 157 -11.29 -4.42 20.50
C TRP A 157 -11.18 -5.65 19.63
N VAL A 158 -10.00 -5.87 19.08
CA VAL A 158 -9.68 -7.00 18.21
C VAL A 158 -8.57 -7.82 18.85
N GLU A 159 -8.73 -9.13 18.86
CA GLU A 159 -7.67 -10.09 19.16
C GLU A 159 -7.56 -11.07 18.00
N GLU A 160 -6.38 -11.13 17.40
CA GLU A 160 -6.12 -12.03 16.28
C GLU A 160 -4.75 -12.67 16.35
N GLU A 161 -4.64 -13.87 15.84
CA GLU A 161 -3.38 -14.53 15.60
C GLU A 161 -2.84 -14.06 14.25
N SER A 162 -1.63 -13.51 14.25
CA SER A 162 -1.04 -12.90 13.06
C SER A 162 0.46 -13.16 12.98
N TYR A 163 1.00 -12.99 11.79
CA TYR A 163 2.44 -13.11 11.56
C TYR A 163 3.11 -11.76 11.75
N PHE A 164 4.24 -11.78 12.45
CA PHE A 164 5.05 -10.61 12.73
C PHE A 164 6.43 -10.74 12.10
N PHE A 165 6.93 -9.61 11.59
CA PHE A 165 8.31 -9.48 11.15
C PHE A 165 9.17 -8.94 12.30
N LYS A 166 10.37 -9.48 12.49
CA LYS A 166 11.31 -9.06 13.55
C LYS A 166 11.97 -7.72 13.22
N LEU A 167 11.16 -6.67 13.06
CA LEU A 167 11.62 -5.35 12.61
C LEU A 167 12.70 -4.75 13.50
N SER A 168 12.57 -4.85 14.83
CA SER A 168 13.53 -4.31 15.80
C SER A 168 14.95 -4.84 15.63
N LYS A 169 15.11 -6.09 15.14
CA LYS A 169 16.42 -6.68 14.82
C LYS A 169 17.17 -5.90 13.73
N TRP A 170 16.42 -5.19 12.85
CA TRP A 170 16.96 -4.49 11.70
C TRP A 170 17.24 -3.01 11.97
N GLN A 171 16.90 -2.49 13.15
CA GLN A 171 17.09 -1.08 13.48
C GLN A 171 18.55 -0.65 13.35
N GLU A 172 19.45 -1.29 14.09
CA GLU A 172 20.88 -0.95 14.06
C GLU A 172 21.54 -1.16 12.69
N PRO A 173 21.29 -2.31 11.98
CA PRO A 173 21.78 -2.47 10.62
C PRO A 173 21.32 -1.37 9.65
N LEU A 174 20.07 -0.91 9.77
CA LEU A 174 19.53 0.14 8.91
C LEU A 174 20.13 1.52 9.25
N LEU A 175 20.24 1.86 10.54
CA LEU A 175 20.88 3.10 10.97
C LEU A 175 22.34 3.17 10.49
N LYS A 176 23.07 2.06 10.61
CA LYS A 176 24.43 1.96 10.10
C LYS A 176 24.48 2.15 8.58
N PHE A 177 23.61 1.48 7.83
CA PHE A 177 23.52 1.61 6.39
C PHE A 177 23.29 3.07 5.96
N TYR A 178 22.38 3.79 6.61
CA TYR A 178 22.12 5.20 6.30
C TYR A 178 23.23 6.15 6.71
N SER A 179 24.04 5.81 7.72
CA SER A 179 25.17 6.64 8.13
C SER A 179 26.41 6.47 7.25
N GLU A 180 26.53 5.34 6.56
CA GLU A 180 27.69 4.99 5.72
C GLU A 180 27.45 5.26 4.23
N ASN A 181 26.21 5.60 3.80
CA ASN A 181 25.81 5.86 2.39
C ASN A 181 25.01 7.16 2.24
#